data_82aef15f5eed926c313bb68905c655a6
#
_entry.id   82aef15f5eed926c313bb68905c655a6
#
_cell.length_a   1.000
_cell.length_b   1.000
_cell.length_c   1.000
_cell.angle_alpha   90.00
_cell.angle_beta   90.00
_cell.angle_gamma   90.00
#
_symmetry.space_group_name_H-M   'P 1'
#
loop_
_entity.id
_entity.type
_entity.pdbx_description
1 polymer ?
#
loop_
_entity_poly.entity_id
_entity_poly.type
_entity_poly.pdbx_seq_one_letter_code
_entity_poly.pdbx_strand_id
1 'polypeptide(L)'
;MKNLIPKRVMEYIIITFAVVLMDVGIYVFKFPNNFSFGGVSGMAVVFSHFIPMTSAQINLVINLILLVIGFIVLGRDFGVKTAYVTVVSSLLLNVFEKVFPMDRALTGNIMLELCFAIILPALAAALLFFENASGGGTDIVAMIIKKYSTMNISGALFAVDCVIVVVSFMVFDLTTGLCSVLGLMAKTLLIDKSIERMKLNKYFTIISSKPDEICEFIMNGLDRSATVYHGEGVYSYKDKKIILTVVDVRQAVLLQRFIDEVDPQAFLMVTKSSEVVGKGFMSYI
;
A
#
# COMPACT_ATOMS: atom_id res chain seq x y z
N MET A 1 14.86 19.30 11.69
CA MET A 1 14.19 18.80 12.90
C MET A 1 14.52 17.32 13.05
N LYS A 2 15.34 16.94 14.04
CA LYS A 2 15.63 15.54 14.34
C LYS A 2 14.32 14.82 14.67
N ASN A 3 13.99 13.76 13.94
CA ASN A 3 12.84 12.92 14.26
C ASN A 3 12.97 12.39 15.70
N LEU A 4 12.10 12.85 16.58
CA LEU A 4 12.05 12.44 18.00
C LEU A 4 11.69 10.94 18.18
N ILE A 5 11.17 10.30 17.15
CA ILE A 5 10.74 8.90 17.18
C ILE A 5 11.70 8.06 16.32
N PRO A 6 12.25 6.96 16.86
CA PRO A 6 13.06 6.04 16.08
C PRO A 6 12.28 5.53 14.84
N LYS A 7 12.95 5.43 13.70
CA LYS A 7 12.33 5.00 12.43
C LYS A 7 11.53 3.70 12.58
N ARG A 8 12.07 2.71 13.31
CA ARG A 8 11.38 1.43 13.57
C ARG A 8 10.06 1.60 14.33
N VAL A 9 10.00 2.51 15.30
CA VAL A 9 8.76 2.76 16.06
C VAL A 9 7.69 3.35 15.16
N MET A 10 8.07 4.29 14.28
CA MET A 10 7.14 4.87 13.32
C MET A 10 6.58 3.81 12.35
N GLU A 11 7.42 2.90 11.85
CA GLU A 11 6.99 1.78 11.01
C GLU A 11 5.91 0.93 11.70
N TYR A 12 6.13 0.52 12.95
CA TYR A 12 5.14 -0.28 13.70
C TYR A 12 3.87 0.50 14.04
N ILE A 13 3.94 1.83 14.27
CA ILE A 13 2.74 2.67 14.44
C ILE A 13 1.90 2.66 13.15
N ILE A 14 2.53 2.85 11.99
CA ILE A 14 1.85 2.82 10.69
C ILE A 14 1.24 1.44 10.44
N ILE A 15 1.98 0.37 10.70
CA ILE A 15 1.50 -1.00 10.56
C ILE A 15 0.29 -1.25 11.47
N THR A 16 0.35 -0.86 12.74
CA THR A 16 -0.78 -1.04 13.68
C THR A 16 -2.02 -0.28 13.23
N PHE A 17 -1.85 0.97 12.80
CA PHE A 17 -2.95 1.77 12.25
C PHE A 17 -3.56 1.09 11.01
N ALA A 18 -2.73 0.57 10.11
CA ALA A 18 -3.20 -0.14 8.93
C ALA A 18 -3.98 -1.41 9.31
N VAL A 19 -3.52 -2.18 10.31
CA VAL A 19 -4.23 -3.37 10.80
C VAL A 19 -5.61 -3.00 11.34
N VAL A 20 -5.71 -1.99 12.19
CA VAL A 20 -7.00 -1.53 12.73
C VAL A 20 -7.95 -1.10 11.60
N LEU A 21 -7.43 -0.33 10.62
CA LEU A 21 -8.22 0.10 9.47
C LEU A 21 -8.72 -1.08 8.65
N MET A 22 -7.87 -2.09 8.42
CA MET A 22 -8.19 -3.30 7.70
C MET A 22 -9.31 -4.09 8.41
N ASP A 23 -9.13 -4.31 9.71
CA ASP A 23 -10.02 -5.16 10.50
C ASP A 23 -11.39 -4.52 10.72
N VAL A 24 -11.46 -3.20 10.84
CA VAL A 24 -12.74 -2.47 10.84
C VAL A 24 -13.47 -2.71 9.51
N GLY A 25 -12.78 -2.57 8.37
CA GLY A 25 -13.37 -2.84 7.06
C GLY A 25 -13.86 -4.27 6.88
N ILE A 26 -13.12 -5.24 7.42
CA ILE A 26 -13.46 -6.67 7.35
C ILE A 26 -14.60 -7.00 8.30
N TYR A 27 -14.49 -6.65 9.56
CA TYR A 27 -15.43 -7.05 10.59
C TYR A 27 -16.79 -6.35 10.45
N VAL A 28 -16.78 -5.03 10.27
CA VAL A 28 -18.00 -4.22 10.28
C VAL A 28 -18.77 -4.30 8.95
N PHE A 29 -18.03 -4.32 7.83
CA PHE A 29 -18.68 -4.17 6.52
C PHE A 29 -18.66 -5.44 5.66
N LYS A 30 -17.63 -6.28 5.80
CA LYS A 30 -17.46 -7.44 4.93
C LYS A 30 -18.15 -8.70 5.47
N PHE A 31 -17.88 -9.06 6.73
CA PHE A 31 -18.43 -10.29 7.34
C PHE A 31 -19.96 -10.30 7.40
N PRO A 32 -20.66 -9.25 7.88
CA PRO A 32 -22.10 -9.26 7.98
C PRO A 32 -22.84 -9.32 6.63
N ASN A 33 -22.17 -8.92 5.54
CA ASN A 33 -22.71 -8.93 4.18
C ASN A 33 -22.28 -10.17 3.37
N ASN A 34 -21.53 -11.10 3.97
CA ASN A 34 -21.01 -12.30 3.29
C ASN A 34 -20.16 -11.99 2.04
N PHE A 35 -19.52 -10.83 1.99
CA PHE A 35 -18.64 -10.51 0.87
C PHE A 35 -17.39 -11.38 0.90
N SER A 36 -17.16 -12.15 -0.16
CA SER A 36 -16.12 -13.19 -0.22
C SER A 36 -14.87 -12.81 -1.00
N PHE A 37 -14.71 -11.52 -1.38
CA PHE A 37 -13.47 -11.03 -1.99
C PHE A 37 -12.38 -10.77 -0.95
N GLY A 38 -11.13 -10.76 -1.37
CA GLY A 38 -10.01 -10.26 -0.58
C GLY A 38 -9.44 -11.24 0.43
N GLY A 39 -8.82 -12.26 -0.07
CA GLY A 39 -7.90 -13.08 0.69
C GLY A 39 -8.55 -14.10 1.62
N VAL A 40 -7.82 -14.44 2.67
CA VAL A 40 -8.29 -15.42 3.67
C VAL A 40 -9.58 -15.00 4.34
N SER A 41 -9.82 -13.69 4.52
CA SER A 41 -11.11 -13.23 5.03
C SER A 41 -12.28 -13.57 4.09
N GLY A 42 -12.05 -13.61 2.76
CA GLY A 42 -13.03 -14.12 1.78
C GLY A 42 -13.21 -15.62 1.86
N MET A 43 -12.13 -16.40 1.98
CA MET A 43 -12.22 -17.84 2.23
C MET A 43 -12.92 -18.15 3.54
N ALA A 44 -12.64 -17.39 4.60
CA ALA A 44 -13.29 -17.57 5.89
C ALA A 44 -14.81 -17.38 5.82
N VAL A 45 -15.28 -16.41 5.05
CA VAL A 45 -16.71 -16.19 4.79
C VAL A 45 -17.34 -17.41 4.07
N VAL A 46 -16.67 -17.93 3.04
CA VAL A 46 -17.16 -19.13 2.33
C VAL A 46 -17.18 -20.37 3.25
N PHE A 47 -16.09 -20.62 3.98
CA PHE A 47 -15.99 -21.80 4.84
C PHE A 47 -16.90 -21.74 6.06
N SER A 48 -17.20 -20.56 6.61
CA SER A 48 -18.14 -20.41 7.74
C SER A 48 -19.55 -20.88 7.40
N HIS A 49 -19.89 -20.99 6.10
CA HIS A 49 -21.15 -21.55 5.67
C HIS A 49 -21.20 -23.10 5.83
N PHE A 50 -20.06 -23.77 5.78
CA PHE A 50 -19.97 -25.25 5.83
C PHE A 50 -19.50 -25.78 7.18
N ILE A 51 -18.77 -24.99 7.94
CA ILE A 51 -18.13 -25.38 9.20
C ILE A 51 -18.77 -24.58 10.34
N PRO A 52 -19.11 -25.19 11.48
CA PRO A 52 -19.69 -24.49 12.63
C PRO A 52 -18.65 -23.66 13.39
N MET A 53 -17.97 -22.78 12.67
CA MET A 53 -16.99 -21.82 13.18
C MET A 53 -17.29 -20.45 12.59
N THR A 54 -16.97 -19.38 13.33
CA THR A 54 -17.13 -18.01 12.84
C THR A 54 -16.09 -17.67 11.78
N SER A 55 -16.40 -16.70 10.92
CA SER A 55 -15.45 -16.22 9.92
C SER A 55 -14.16 -15.70 10.56
N ALA A 56 -14.22 -15.10 11.77
CA ALA A 56 -13.03 -14.65 12.48
C ALA A 56 -12.14 -15.82 12.94
N GLN A 57 -12.74 -16.91 13.45
CA GLN A 57 -12.01 -18.10 13.87
C GLN A 57 -11.35 -18.83 12.69
N ILE A 58 -12.07 -19.00 11.59
CA ILE A 58 -11.53 -19.62 10.38
C ILE A 58 -10.40 -18.78 9.80
N ASN A 59 -10.57 -17.45 9.79
CA ASN A 59 -9.53 -16.52 9.35
C ASN A 59 -8.25 -16.66 10.19
N LEU A 60 -8.37 -16.81 11.50
CA LEU A 60 -7.22 -17.05 12.39
C LEU A 60 -6.46 -18.34 12.01
N VAL A 61 -7.17 -19.46 11.87
CA VAL A 61 -6.56 -20.77 11.58
C VAL A 61 -5.80 -20.75 10.24
N ILE A 62 -6.45 -20.26 9.18
CA ILE A 62 -5.84 -20.20 7.84
C ILE A 62 -4.64 -19.24 7.85
N ASN A 63 -4.76 -18.10 8.50
CA ASN A 63 -3.67 -17.13 8.60
C ASN A 63 -2.44 -17.71 9.32
N LEU A 64 -2.61 -18.47 10.39
CA LEU A 64 -1.50 -19.12 11.08
C LEU A 64 -0.77 -20.14 10.20
N ILE A 65 -1.51 -20.94 9.44
CA ILE A 65 -0.92 -21.91 8.50
C ILE A 65 -0.11 -21.16 7.42
N LEU A 66 -0.70 -20.16 6.79
CA LEU A 66 -0.04 -19.39 5.73
C LEU A 66 1.14 -18.57 6.26
N LEU A 67 1.09 -18.11 7.52
CA LEU A 67 2.22 -17.43 8.15
C LEU A 67 3.44 -18.34 8.25
N VAL A 68 3.25 -19.60 8.67
CA VAL A 68 4.35 -20.58 8.73
C VAL A 68 4.97 -20.81 7.35
N ILE A 69 4.13 -20.97 6.32
CA ILE A 69 4.59 -21.13 4.94
C ILE A 69 5.35 -19.87 4.47
N GLY A 70 4.80 -18.71 4.74
CA GLY A 70 5.42 -17.42 4.38
C GLY A 70 6.78 -17.21 5.05
N PHE A 71 6.91 -17.59 6.31
CA PHE A 71 8.18 -17.49 7.03
C PHE A 71 9.28 -18.36 6.42
N ILE A 72 8.92 -19.59 6.00
CA ILE A 72 9.85 -20.52 5.35
C ILE A 72 10.29 -20.01 3.98
N VAL A 73 9.33 -19.47 3.17
CA VAL A 73 9.57 -19.15 1.76
C VAL A 73 10.10 -17.73 1.57
N LEU A 74 9.58 -16.73 2.30
CA LEU A 74 9.90 -15.31 2.10
C LEU A 74 11.02 -14.79 3.01
N GLY A 75 11.39 -15.55 4.04
CA GLY A 75 12.51 -15.22 4.94
C GLY A 75 12.10 -14.36 6.14
N ARG A 76 13.12 -14.04 7.01
CA ARG A 76 12.89 -13.48 8.35
C ARG A 76 12.40 -12.03 8.37
N ASP A 77 12.94 -11.16 7.53
CA ASP A 77 12.64 -9.72 7.61
C ASP A 77 11.19 -9.41 7.24
N PHE A 78 10.68 -10.05 6.18
CA PHE A 78 9.28 -9.99 5.81
C PHE A 78 8.41 -10.73 6.84
N GLY A 79 8.87 -11.89 7.32
CA GLY A 79 8.14 -12.76 8.23
C GLY A 79 7.83 -12.10 9.57
N VAL A 80 8.74 -11.33 10.17
CA VAL A 80 8.52 -10.70 11.49
C VAL A 80 7.41 -9.64 11.44
N LYS A 81 7.44 -8.75 10.47
CA LYS A 81 6.40 -7.72 10.32
C LYS A 81 5.05 -8.35 9.98
N THR A 82 5.03 -9.32 9.08
CA THR A 82 3.81 -10.04 8.69
C THR A 82 3.28 -10.89 9.84
N ALA A 83 4.13 -11.52 10.63
CA ALA A 83 3.72 -12.24 11.85
C ALA A 83 3.03 -11.29 12.84
N TYR A 84 3.61 -10.12 13.08
CA TYR A 84 2.99 -9.10 13.92
C TYR A 84 1.61 -8.71 13.40
N VAL A 85 1.49 -8.40 12.11
CA VAL A 85 0.20 -8.05 11.46
C VAL A 85 -0.81 -9.18 11.64
N THR A 86 -0.43 -10.41 11.29
CA THR A 86 -1.31 -11.58 11.33
C THR A 86 -1.82 -11.86 12.75
N VAL A 87 -0.94 -11.80 13.75
CA VAL A 87 -1.32 -12.04 15.14
C VAL A 87 -2.22 -10.91 15.65
N VAL A 88 -1.85 -9.65 15.44
CA VAL A 88 -2.63 -8.50 15.90
C VAL A 88 -4.01 -8.47 15.24
N SER A 89 -4.09 -8.63 13.91
CA SER A 89 -5.35 -8.68 13.17
C SER A 89 -6.25 -9.84 13.64
N SER A 90 -5.69 -11.05 13.76
CA SER A 90 -6.46 -12.19 14.21
C SER A 90 -7.01 -12.00 15.64
N LEU A 91 -6.22 -11.43 16.53
CA LEU A 91 -6.68 -11.11 17.90
C LEU A 91 -7.75 -10.01 17.88
N LEU A 92 -7.55 -8.96 17.09
CA LEU A 92 -8.46 -7.83 17.01
C LEU A 92 -9.83 -8.23 16.45
N LEU A 93 -9.86 -9.06 15.39
CA LEU A 93 -11.12 -9.59 14.84
C LEU A 93 -11.88 -10.42 15.89
N ASN A 94 -11.19 -11.28 16.65
CA ASN A 94 -11.82 -12.03 17.73
C ASN A 94 -12.29 -11.15 18.90
N VAL A 95 -11.57 -10.06 19.19
CA VAL A 95 -12.00 -9.06 20.20
C VAL A 95 -13.25 -8.33 19.70
N PHE A 96 -13.29 -7.89 18.45
CA PHE A 96 -14.46 -7.26 17.87
C PHE A 96 -15.69 -8.17 17.93
N GLU A 97 -15.55 -9.46 17.63
CA GLU A 97 -16.64 -10.45 17.70
C GLU A 97 -17.21 -10.58 19.11
N LYS A 98 -16.35 -10.52 20.15
CA LYS A 98 -16.79 -10.64 21.54
C LYS A 98 -17.36 -9.34 22.11
N VAL A 99 -16.82 -8.19 21.74
CA VAL A 99 -17.17 -6.89 22.32
C VAL A 99 -18.34 -6.23 21.58
N PHE A 100 -18.37 -6.41 20.24
CA PHE A 100 -19.39 -5.81 19.38
C PHE A 100 -19.98 -6.89 18.43
N PRO A 101 -20.71 -7.89 18.94
CA PRO A 101 -21.29 -8.92 18.08
C PRO A 101 -22.21 -8.31 17.02
N MET A 102 -21.95 -8.63 15.76
CA MET A 102 -22.71 -8.12 14.61
C MET A 102 -23.39 -9.26 13.88
N ASP A 103 -24.69 -9.40 14.11
CA ASP A 103 -25.51 -10.45 13.43
C ASP A 103 -26.07 -9.98 12.08
N ARG A 104 -25.93 -8.69 11.77
CA ARG A 104 -26.47 -8.08 10.53
C ARG A 104 -25.64 -6.88 10.10
N ALA A 105 -25.76 -6.50 8.82
CA ALA A 105 -25.15 -5.32 8.25
C ALA A 105 -25.45 -4.05 9.04
N LEU A 106 -24.49 -3.13 9.11
CA LEU A 106 -24.59 -1.87 9.86
C LEU A 106 -25.65 -0.95 9.24
N THR A 107 -25.71 -0.91 7.91
CA THR A 107 -26.67 -0.07 7.18
C THR A 107 -27.56 -0.97 6.29
N GLY A 108 -28.72 -0.46 5.88
CA GLY A 108 -29.60 -1.16 4.93
C GLY A 108 -29.15 -1.02 3.46
N ASN A 109 -28.00 -0.39 3.18
CA ASN A 109 -27.54 -0.10 1.83
C ASN A 109 -26.30 -0.95 1.48
N ILE A 110 -26.52 -2.05 0.74
CA ILE A 110 -25.46 -2.98 0.37
C ILE A 110 -24.32 -2.31 -0.43
N MET A 111 -24.61 -1.30 -1.26
CA MET A 111 -23.58 -0.62 -2.04
C MET A 111 -22.68 0.26 -1.16
N LEU A 112 -23.25 0.93 -0.17
CA LEU A 112 -22.49 1.71 0.80
C LEU A 112 -21.57 0.81 1.64
N GLU A 113 -22.10 -0.32 2.10
CA GLU A 113 -21.32 -1.32 2.84
C GLU A 113 -20.18 -1.89 1.99
N LEU A 114 -20.46 -2.19 0.72
CA LEU A 114 -19.47 -2.67 -0.23
C LEU A 114 -18.34 -1.65 -0.44
N CYS A 115 -18.67 -0.36 -0.57
CA CYS A 115 -17.66 0.68 -0.70
C CYS A 115 -16.68 0.70 0.50
N PHE A 116 -17.19 0.64 1.72
CA PHE A 116 -16.33 0.63 2.91
C PHE A 116 -15.58 -0.70 3.07
N ALA A 117 -16.21 -1.83 2.75
CA ALA A 117 -15.56 -3.14 2.72
C ALA A 117 -14.39 -3.22 1.73
N ILE A 118 -14.39 -2.39 0.69
CA ILE A 118 -13.32 -2.28 -0.31
C ILE A 118 -12.26 -1.26 0.14
N ILE A 119 -12.68 -0.03 0.41
CA ILE A 119 -11.77 1.11 0.60
C ILE A 119 -10.86 0.91 1.81
N LEU A 120 -11.43 0.53 2.97
CA LEU A 120 -10.66 0.42 4.21
C LEU A 120 -9.58 -0.66 4.12
N PRO A 121 -9.89 -1.92 3.73
CA PRO A 121 -8.85 -2.94 3.60
C PRO A 121 -7.88 -2.69 2.44
N ALA A 122 -8.30 -2.05 1.34
CA ALA A 122 -7.40 -1.76 0.23
C ALA A 122 -6.35 -0.71 0.59
N LEU A 123 -6.74 0.36 1.28
CA LEU A 123 -5.80 1.37 1.78
C LEU A 123 -4.87 0.78 2.84
N ALA A 124 -5.40 -0.03 3.74
CA ALA A 124 -4.61 -0.73 4.73
C ALA A 124 -3.57 -1.66 4.10
N ALA A 125 -3.96 -2.47 3.13
CA ALA A 125 -3.05 -3.36 2.40
C ALA A 125 -1.94 -2.58 1.68
N ALA A 126 -2.27 -1.46 1.04
CA ALA A 126 -1.28 -0.60 0.40
C ALA A 126 -0.25 -0.04 1.40
N LEU A 127 -0.69 0.39 2.60
CA LEU A 127 0.19 0.83 3.69
C LEU A 127 1.10 -0.31 4.17
N LEU A 128 0.55 -1.51 4.36
CA LEU A 128 1.31 -2.68 4.79
C LEU A 128 2.38 -3.05 3.76
N PHE A 129 2.03 -3.12 2.47
CA PHE A 129 2.99 -3.40 1.40
C PHE A 129 4.08 -2.33 1.28
N PHE A 130 3.75 -1.07 1.53
CA PHE A 130 4.73 0.00 1.55
C PHE A 130 5.76 -0.17 2.68
N GLU A 131 5.33 -0.65 3.85
CA GLU A 131 6.19 -0.94 4.99
C GLU A 131 6.87 -2.34 4.90
N ASN A 132 6.81 -3.02 3.75
CA ASN A 132 7.29 -4.39 3.53
C ASN A 132 6.69 -5.39 4.53
N ALA A 133 5.39 -5.26 4.78
CA ALA A 133 4.57 -6.19 5.52
C ALA A 133 3.40 -6.66 4.64
N SER A 134 2.63 -7.63 5.09
CA SER A 134 1.37 -8.02 4.44
C SER A 134 0.27 -8.21 5.47
N GLY A 135 -0.99 -8.19 5.00
CA GLY A 135 -2.16 -8.48 5.82
C GLY A 135 -2.24 -9.94 6.30
N GLY A 136 -1.25 -10.76 5.97
CA GLY A 136 -1.30 -12.21 6.16
C GLY A 136 -2.11 -12.90 5.08
N GLY A 137 -2.41 -14.16 5.29
CA GLY A 137 -3.32 -14.91 4.41
C GLY A 137 -2.87 -15.01 2.95
N THR A 138 -3.81 -14.80 2.03
CA THR A 138 -3.52 -14.89 0.59
C THR A 138 -2.55 -13.84 0.09
N ASP A 139 -2.33 -12.75 0.84
CA ASP A 139 -1.27 -11.79 0.54
C ASP A 139 0.10 -12.46 0.57
N ILE A 140 0.31 -13.43 1.49
CA ILE A 140 1.54 -14.25 1.55
C ILE A 140 1.66 -15.10 0.28
N VAL A 141 0.55 -15.70 -0.18
CA VAL A 141 0.54 -16.49 -1.42
C VAL A 141 0.88 -15.60 -2.61
N ALA A 142 0.29 -14.39 -2.69
CA ALA A 142 0.60 -13.42 -3.74
C ALA A 142 2.07 -12.98 -3.72
N MET A 143 2.66 -12.77 -2.54
CA MET A 143 4.09 -12.46 -2.40
C MET A 143 4.99 -13.62 -2.81
N ILE A 144 4.57 -14.86 -2.56
CA ILE A 144 5.27 -16.05 -3.06
C ILE A 144 5.21 -16.11 -4.59
N ILE A 145 4.03 -15.89 -5.18
CA ILE A 145 3.87 -15.83 -6.63
C ILE A 145 4.77 -14.73 -7.22
N LYS A 146 4.75 -13.53 -6.65
CA LYS A 146 5.63 -12.43 -7.08
C LYS A 146 7.11 -12.82 -7.01
N LYS A 147 7.53 -13.55 -5.97
CA LYS A 147 8.94 -13.97 -5.82
C LYS A 147 9.40 -14.90 -6.94
N TYR A 148 8.52 -15.74 -7.46
CA TYR A 148 8.84 -16.75 -8.49
C TYR A 148 8.30 -16.40 -9.89
N SER A 149 7.66 -15.22 -10.06
CA SER A 149 7.13 -14.76 -11.35
C SER A 149 7.41 -13.28 -11.57
N THR A 150 7.18 -12.79 -12.78
CA THR A 150 7.28 -11.36 -13.14
C THR A 150 6.01 -10.56 -12.85
N MET A 151 5.02 -11.17 -12.21
CA MET A 151 3.75 -10.51 -11.89
C MET A 151 3.94 -9.43 -10.82
N ASN A 152 3.21 -8.32 -10.96
CA ASN A 152 3.10 -7.34 -9.88
C ASN A 152 2.24 -7.89 -8.72
N ILE A 153 2.34 -7.27 -7.53
CA ILE A 153 1.61 -7.72 -6.33
C ILE A 153 0.11 -7.72 -6.58
N SER A 154 -0.42 -6.67 -7.20
CA SER A 154 -1.86 -6.52 -7.45
C SER A 154 -2.41 -7.62 -8.38
N GLY A 155 -1.66 -7.97 -9.44
CA GLY A 155 -2.01 -9.06 -10.34
C GLY A 155 -1.99 -10.44 -9.65
N ALA A 156 -0.98 -10.69 -8.81
CA ALA A 156 -0.91 -11.93 -8.05
C ALA A 156 -2.06 -12.04 -7.02
N LEU A 157 -2.38 -10.95 -6.32
CA LEU A 157 -3.56 -10.88 -5.43
C LEU A 157 -4.86 -11.15 -6.18
N PHE A 158 -5.03 -10.51 -7.34
CA PHE A 158 -6.21 -10.73 -8.17
C PHE A 158 -6.36 -12.20 -8.58
N ALA A 159 -5.29 -12.83 -9.03
CA ALA A 159 -5.32 -14.23 -9.48
C ALA A 159 -5.74 -15.19 -8.33
N VAL A 160 -5.17 -14.99 -7.14
CA VAL A 160 -5.49 -15.83 -5.97
C VAL A 160 -6.93 -15.59 -5.49
N ASP A 161 -7.34 -14.33 -5.37
CA ASP A 161 -8.66 -13.96 -4.86
C ASP A 161 -9.77 -14.30 -5.87
N CYS A 162 -9.47 -14.35 -7.18
CA CYS A 162 -10.44 -14.73 -8.24
C CYS A 162 -11.00 -16.15 -8.02
N VAL A 163 -10.17 -17.09 -7.61
CA VAL A 163 -10.60 -18.46 -7.31
C VAL A 163 -11.66 -18.46 -6.19
N ILE A 164 -11.44 -17.65 -5.15
CA ILE A 164 -12.37 -17.56 -4.01
C ILE A 164 -13.70 -16.97 -4.45
N VAL A 165 -13.66 -15.92 -5.26
CA VAL A 165 -14.88 -15.26 -5.77
C VAL A 165 -15.68 -16.18 -6.66
N VAL A 166 -15.02 -16.99 -7.51
CA VAL A 166 -15.73 -18.00 -8.34
C VAL A 166 -16.47 -19.02 -7.46
N VAL A 167 -15.81 -19.50 -6.40
CA VAL A 167 -16.46 -20.45 -5.46
C VAL A 167 -17.64 -19.79 -4.74
N SER A 168 -17.58 -18.49 -4.45
CA SER A 168 -18.66 -17.79 -3.75
C SER A 168 -19.99 -17.77 -4.52
N PHE A 169 -19.96 -17.79 -5.85
CA PHE A 169 -21.19 -17.94 -6.67
C PHE A 169 -21.91 -19.27 -6.48
N MET A 170 -21.21 -20.31 -6.01
CA MET A 170 -21.81 -21.60 -5.72
C MET A 170 -22.43 -21.67 -4.32
N VAL A 171 -22.01 -20.74 -3.44
CA VAL A 171 -22.37 -20.77 -2.01
C VAL A 171 -23.41 -19.71 -1.64
N PHE A 172 -23.32 -18.53 -2.25
CA PHE A 172 -24.15 -17.37 -1.93
C PHE A 172 -25.08 -17.01 -3.10
N ASP A 173 -26.02 -16.10 -2.82
CA ASP A 173 -26.91 -15.55 -3.82
C ASP A 173 -26.17 -14.72 -4.89
N LEU A 174 -26.82 -14.52 -6.03
CA LEU A 174 -26.25 -13.82 -7.18
C LEU A 174 -25.80 -12.39 -6.83
N THR A 175 -26.54 -11.69 -5.98
CA THR A 175 -26.20 -10.32 -5.57
C THR A 175 -24.88 -10.27 -4.81
N THR A 176 -24.73 -11.16 -3.82
CA THR A 176 -23.50 -11.29 -3.03
C THR A 176 -22.30 -11.70 -3.89
N GLY A 177 -22.52 -12.63 -4.84
CA GLY A 177 -21.52 -13.05 -5.81
C GLY A 177 -21.05 -11.88 -6.70
N LEU A 178 -21.98 -11.12 -7.28
CA LEU A 178 -21.68 -9.95 -8.12
C LEU A 178 -20.98 -8.83 -7.31
N CYS A 179 -21.43 -8.57 -6.09
CA CYS A 179 -20.75 -7.64 -5.18
C CYS A 179 -19.31 -8.09 -4.88
N SER A 180 -19.08 -9.40 -4.75
CA SER A 180 -17.74 -9.95 -4.52
C SER A 180 -16.83 -9.80 -5.74
N VAL A 181 -17.35 -9.96 -6.97
CA VAL A 181 -16.58 -9.66 -8.21
C VAL A 181 -16.21 -8.18 -8.28
N LEU A 182 -17.20 -7.30 -8.08
CA LEU A 182 -16.98 -5.86 -8.09
C LEU A 182 -15.96 -5.45 -7.00
N GLY A 183 -16.10 -6.04 -5.81
CA GLY A 183 -15.19 -5.83 -4.70
C GLY A 183 -13.76 -6.26 -5.00
N LEU A 184 -13.56 -7.41 -5.63
CA LEU A 184 -12.24 -7.89 -6.06
C LEU A 184 -11.59 -6.93 -7.06
N MET A 185 -12.32 -6.54 -8.11
CA MET A 185 -11.80 -5.62 -9.13
C MET A 185 -11.44 -4.26 -8.53
N ALA A 186 -12.35 -3.66 -7.78
CA ALA A 186 -12.15 -2.34 -7.19
C ALA A 186 -11.03 -2.35 -6.12
N LYS A 187 -10.96 -3.38 -5.25
CA LYS A 187 -9.88 -3.56 -4.27
C LYS A 187 -8.52 -3.62 -4.97
N THR A 188 -8.39 -4.44 -6.02
CA THR A 188 -7.13 -4.61 -6.76
C THR A 188 -6.66 -3.30 -7.37
N LEU A 189 -7.57 -2.57 -8.04
CA LEU A 189 -7.26 -1.25 -8.62
C LEU A 189 -6.86 -0.21 -7.56
N LEU A 190 -7.55 -0.20 -6.41
CA LEU A 190 -7.22 0.72 -5.31
C LEU A 190 -5.86 0.42 -4.71
N ILE A 191 -5.51 -0.85 -4.48
CA ILE A 191 -4.19 -1.26 -3.98
C ILE A 191 -3.11 -0.79 -4.94
N ASP A 192 -3.26 -1.10 -6.24
CA ASP A 192 -2.29 -0.76 -7.27
C ASP A 192 -2.03 0.75 -7.34
N LYS A 193 -3.10 1.54 -7.46
CA LYS A 193 -3.02 3.00 -7.49
C LYS A 193 -2.48 3.61 -6.19
N SER A 194 -2.78 3.00 -5.05
CA SER A 194 -2.27 3.47 -3.75
C SER A 194 -0.78 3.21 -3.64
N ILE A 195 -0.30 2.01 -3.99
CA ILE A 195 1.13 1.67 -4.00
C ILE A 195 1.89 2.57 -4.98
N GLU A 196 1.36 2.77 -6.19
CA GLU A 196 1.96 3.65 -7.19
C GLU A 196 2.15 5.07 -6.62
N ARG A 197 1.10 5.64 -6.00
CA ARG A 197 1.15 6.98 -5.40
C ARG A 197 2.13 7.09 -4.24
N MET A 198 2.25 6.06 -3.42
CA MET A 198 3.17 6.05 -2.27
C MET A 198 4.64 5.95 -2.71
N LYS A 199 4.91 5.37 -3.88
CA LYS A 199 6.24 5.24 -4.49
C LYS A 199 6.63 6.43 -5.38
N LEU A 200 5.72 7.39 -5.59
CA LEU A 200 5.99 8.53 -6.46
C LEU A 200 7.18 9.35 -5.97
N ASN A 201 8.12 9.55 -6.86
CA ASN A 201 9.18 10.53 -6.75
C ASN A 201 8.96 11.64 -7.79
N LYS A 202 9.58 12.77 -7.58
CA LYS A 202 9.57 13.89 -8.54
C LYS A 202 10.96 14.13 -9.07
N TYR A 203 11.06 14.10 -10.40
CA TYR A 203 12.27 14.49 -11.12
C TYR A 203 12.16 15.96 -11.49
N PHE A 204 13.13 16.73 -11.07
CA PHE A 204 13.24 18.15 -11.35
C PHE A 204 14.32 18.41 -12.37
N THR A 205 13.97 19.23 -13.38
CA THR A 205 14.91 19.94 -14.23
C THR A 205 14.77 21.41 -13.91
N ILE A 206 15.84 22.05 -13.40
CA ILE A 206 15.83 23.40 -12.90
C ILE A 206 16.84 24.24 -13.71
N ILE A 207 16.37 25.35 -14.27
CA ILE A 207 17.24 26.36 -14.90
C ILE A 207 17.07 27.64 -14.12
N SER A 208 18.14 28.07 -13.44
CA SER A 208 18.12 29.21 -12.52
C SER A 208 19.30 30.12 -12.72
N SER A 209 19.16 31.38 -12.31
CA SER A 209 20.26 32.36 -12.21
C SER A 209 21.11 32.14 -10.96
N LYS A 210 20.60 31.36 -9.97
CA LYS A 210 21.27 31.06 -8.69
C LYS A 210 21.47 29.56 -8.47
N PRO A 211 22.14 28.87 -9.37
CA PRO A 211 22.24 27.41 -9.34
C PRO A 211 22.98 26.86 -8.12
N ASP A 212 23.98 27.62 -7.61
CA ASP A 212 24.85 27.15 -6.53
C ASP A 212 24.08 27.13 -5.18
N GLU A 213 23.24 28.14 -4.89
CA GLU A 213 22.37 28.18 -3.71
C GLU A 213 21.34 27.00 -3.74
N ILE A 214 20.77 26.73 -4.91
CA ILE A 214 19.81 25.62 -5.08
C ILE A 214 20.51 24.27 -4.90
N CYS A 215 21.70 24.08 -5.44
CA CYS A 215 22.47 22.86 -5.25
C CYS A 215 22.84 22.64 -3.78
N GLU A 216 23.22 23.69 -3.07
CA GLU A 216 23.53 23.62 -1.65
C GLU A 216 22.30 23.21 -0.82
N PHE A 217 21.14 23.77 -1.12
CA PHE A 217 19.88 23.37 -0.46
C PHE A 217 19.53 21.93 -0.75
N ILE A 218 19.69 21.43 -1.99
CA ILE A 218 19.44 20.04 -2.35
C ILE A 218 20.36 19.10 -1.54
N MET A 219 21.64 19.43 -1.43
CA MET A 219 22.60 18.59 -0.71
C MET A 219 22.43 18.68 0.81
N ASN A 220 22.41 19.87 1.37
CA ASN A 220 22.47 20.08 2.82
C ASN A 220 21.09 20.15 3.47
N GLY A 221 20.07 20.66 2.74
CA GLY A 221 18.71 20.80 3.25
C GLY A 221 17.84 19.56 3.03
N LEU A 222 18.03 18.89 1.90
CA LEU A 222 17.20 17.73 1.54
C LEU A 222 17.94 16.38 1.64
N ASP A 223 19.26 16.39 1.85
CA ASP A 223 20.11 15.19 1.85
C ASP A 223 19.94 14.38 0.55
N ARG A 224 19.99 15.09 -0.60
CA ARG A 224 19.83 14.52 -1.93
C ARG A 224 20.98 14.94 -2.85
N SER A 225 21.22 14.12 -3.87
CA SER A 225 22.20 14.43 -4.92
C SER A 225 21.56 15.23 -6.05
N ALA A 226 22.37 16.07 -6.70
CA ALA A 226 22.01 16.75 -7.92
C ALA A 226 23.10 16.58 -8.97
N THR A 227 22.72 16.59 -10.24
CA THR A 227 23.66 16.62 -11.37
C THR A 227 23.48 17.92 -12.13
N VAL A 228 24.59 18.59 -12.41
CA VAL A 228 24.57 19.86 -13.14
C VAL A 228 25.10 19.65 -14.56
N TYR A 229 24.32 20.12 -15.54
CA TYR A 229 24.73 20.23 -16.92
C TYR A 229 24.98 21.68 -17.29
N HIS A 230 25.91 21.90 -18.17
CA HIS A 230 26.15 23.21 -18.79
C HIS A 230 25.44 23.24 -20.16
N GLY A 231 24.71 24.30 -20.41
CA GLY A 231 24.00 24.49 -21.66
C GLY A 231 23.99 25.96 -22.05
N GLU A 232 23.76 26.26 -23.30
CA GLU A 232 23.64 27.62 -23.82
C GLU A 232 22.20 27.96 -24.13
N GLY A 233 21.77 29.13 -23.72
CA GLY A 233 20.43 29.65 -24.05
C GLY A 233 20.38 30.11 -25.49
N VAL A 234 19.61 29.45 -26.35
CA VAL A 234 19.53 29.70 -27.80
C VAL A 234 19.15 31.18 -28.13
N TYR A 235 18.31 31.78 -27.30
CA TYR A 235 17.89 33.17 -27.51
C TYR A 235 18.89 34.19 -26.94
N SER A 236 19.50 33.90 -25.79
CA SER A 236 20.34 34.85 -25.08
C SER A 236 21.85 34.66 -25.34
N TYR A 237 22.22 33.51 -25.91
CA TYR A 237 23.61 33.06 -26.10
C TYR A 237 24.45 33.11 -24.80
N LYS A 238 23.75 32.93 -23.62
CA LYS A 238 24.41 32.90 -22.32
C LYS A 238 24.50 31.47 -21.80
N ASP A 239 25.60 31.18 -21.14
CA ASP A 239 25.78 29.94 -20.40
C ASP A 239 24.74 29.81 -19.30
N LYS A 240 24.13 28.62 -19.19
CA LYS A 240 23.15 28.27 -18.15
C LYS A 240 23.55 26.94 -17.50
N LYS A 241 23.39 26.87 -16.19
CA LYS A 241 23.46 25.60 -15.47
C LYS A 241 22.09 25.00 -15.35
N ILE A 242 21.98 23.75 -15.75
CA ILE A 242 20.75 22.95 -15.69
C ILE A 242 20.94 21.93 -14.57
N ILE A 243 20.14 22.01 -13.52
CA ILE A 243 20.22 21.13 -12.35
C ILE A 243 19.18 20.03 -12.51
N LEU A 244 19.61 18.79 -12.41
CA LEU A 244 18.75 17.61 -12.37
C LEU A 244 18.81 17.00 -10.98
N THR A 245 17.64 16.75 -10.38
CA THR A 245 17.53 16.04 -9.10
C THR A 245 16.26 15.24 -9.00
N VAL A 246 16.30 14.19 -8.20
CA VAL A 246 15.13 13.36 -7.85
C VAL A 246 14.89 13.47 -6.35
N VAL A 247 13.68 13.79 -5.99
CA VAL A 247 13.26 13.99 -4.60
C VAL A 247 11.91 13.32 -4.34
N ASP A 248 11.61 12.99 -3.09
CA ASP A 248 10.28 12.53 -2.73
C ASP A 248 9.23 13.66 -2.79
N VAL A 249 7.94 13.29 -2.68
CA VAL A 249 6.84 14.27 -2.82
C VAL A 249 6.90 15.37 -1.75
N ARG A 250 7.36 15.06 -0.52
CA ARG A 250 7.47 16.05 0.58
C ARG A 250 8.64 16.99 0.33
N GLN A 251 9.78 16.43 -0.04
CA GLN A 251 10.97 17.19 -0.40
C GLN A 251 10.74 18.11 -1.62
N ALA A 252 9.91 17.63 -2.56
CA ALA A 252 9.56 18.42 -3.76
C ALA A 252 8.83 19.72 -3.42
N VAL A 253 7.94 19.70 -2.43
CA VAL A 253 7.24 20.91 -1.96
C VAL A 253 8.22 21.88 -1.32
N LEU A 254 9.17 21.37 -0.53
CA LEU A 254 10.21 22.20 0.11
C LEU A 254 11.14 22.79 -0.92
N LEU A 255 11.59 21.99 -1.89
CA LEU A 255 12.48 22.44 -2.97
C LEU A 255 11.81 23.54 -3.82
N GLN A 256 10.54 23.33 -4.20
CA GLN A 256 9.82 24.31 -5.01
C GLN A 256 9.67 25.64 -4.26
N ARG A 257 9.29 25.63 -2.98
CA ARG A 257 9.21 26.85 -2.17
C ARG A 257 10.55 27.57 -2.07
N PHE A 258 11.62 26.82 -1.81
CA PHE A 258 12.96 27.41 -1.72
C PHE A 258 13.39 28.07 -3.04
N ILE A 259 13.11 27.43 -4.18
CA ILE A 259 13.43 27.99 -5.48
C ILE A 259 12.62 29.26 -5.75
N ASP A 260 11.31 29.23 -5.44
CA ASP A 260 10.42 30.40 -5.60
C ASP A 260 10.89 31.61 -4.74
N GLU A 261 11.49 31.34 -3.55
CA GLU A 261 12.05 32.39 -2.68
C GLU A 261 13.40 32.91 -3.19
N VAL A 262 14.27 32.04 -3.68
CA VAL A 262 15.64 32.39 -4.09
C VAL A 262 15.66 32.97 -5.50
N ASP A 263 14.94 32.39 -6.43
CA ASP A 263 14.88 32.82 -7.83
C ASP A 263 13.46 32.67 -8.40
N PRO A 264 12.59 33.66 -8.21
CA PRO A 264 11.20 33.61 -8.70
C PRO A 264 11.07 33.50 -10.23
N GLN A 265 12.16 33.70 -10.98
CA GLN A 265 12.19 33.58 -12.44
C GLN A 265 12.81 32.26 -12.92
N ALA A 266 13.14 31.35 -12.00
CA ALA A 266 13.66 30.05 -12.36
C ALA A 266 12.65 29.25 -13.20
N PHE A 267 13.15 28.59 -14.23
CA PHE A 267 12.33 27.64 -14.99
C PHE A 267 12.40 26.25 -14.34
N LEU A 268 11.23 25.72 -14.03
CA LEU A 268 11.07 24.41 -13.40
C LEU A 268 10.27 23.48 -14.29
N MET A 269 10.83 22.34 -14.65
CA MET A 269 10.07 21.22 -15.20
C MET A 269 10.05 20.07 -14.18
N VAL A 270 8.85 19.65 -13.76
CA VAL A 270 8.66 18.64 -12.74
C VAL A 270 7.91 17.46 -13.32
N THR A 271 8.58 16.32 -13.39
CA THR A 271 7.98 15.07 -13.89
C THR A 271 7.77 14.09 -12.72
N LYS A 272 6.65 13.37 -12.72
CA LYS A 272 6.39 12.30 -11.76
C LYS A 272 7.03 11.01 -12.27
N SER A 273 7.73 10.30 -11.40
CA SER A 273 8.26 8.96 -11.68
C SER A 273 7.98 8.03 -10.52
N SER A 274 7.40 6.87 -10.81
CA SER A 274 7.18 5.79 -9.83
C SER A 274 8.35 4.79 -9.80
N GLU A 275 9.22 4.83 -10.82
CA GLU A 275 10.36 3.92 -10.96
C GLU A 275 11.67 4.71 -10.95
N VAL A 276 12.21 4.88 -9.76
CA VAL A 276 13.56 5.40 -9.56
C VAL A 276 14.38 4.37 -8.82
N VAL A 277 15.41 3.85 -9.49
CA VAL A 277 16.28 2.81 -8.96
C VAL A 277 17.67 3.39 -8.71
N GLY A 278 18.23 3.18 -7.53
CA GLY A 278 19.56 3.66 -7.17
C GLY A 278 19.73 3.88 -5.66
N LYS A 279 20.95 4.24 -5.26
CA LYS A 279 21.30 4.48 -3.85
C LYS A 279 20.45 5.64 -3.30
N GLY A 280 19.67 5.37 -2.24
CA GLY A 280 18.75 6.33 -1.63
C GLY A 280 17.30 6.28 -2.18
N PHE A 281 17.04 5.42 -3.14
CA PHE A 281 15.73 5.08 -3.72
C PHE A 281 15.48 3.57 -3.67
N MET A 282 14.71 3.00 -4.61
CA MET A 282 14.54 1.57 -4.68
C MET A 282 15.85 0.85 -5.02
N SER A 283 16.12 -0.27 -4.35
CA SER A 283 17.18 -1.20 -4.76
C SER A 283 16.65 -2.14 -5.84
N TYR A 284 17.51 -2.58 -6.76
CA TYR A 284 17.23 -3.78 -7.54
C TYR A 284 17.08 -4.95 -6.56
N ILE A 285 15.92 -5.61 -6.57
CA ILE A 285 15.69 -6.88 -5.88
C ILE A 285 15.97 -8.00 -6.86
#